data_3dd697fb19c9a3bad9c1c4f7ac1eda3a
#
_entry.id   3dd697fb19c9a3bad9c1c4f7ac1eda3a
#
_cell.length_a   1.000
_cell.length_b   1.000
_cell.length_c   1.000
_cell.angle_alpha   90.00
_cell.angle_beta   90.00
_cell.angle_gamma   90.00
#
_symmetry.space_group_name_H-M   'P 1'
#
loop_
_entity.id
_entity.type
_entity.pdbx_description
1 polymer ?
#
loop_
_entity_poly.entity_id
_entity_poly.type
_entity_poly.pdbx_seq_one_letter_code
_entity_poly.pdbx_strand_id
1 'polypeptide(L)'
;MNEDARERFAEIASLPDDDIVLAEAALLIAAEMQENLNVPHYLSMLANLYDRFERTIDNETPMGVSVNSLLDFIHISEGFGGNVKDYYDPQNSYLNRVIDTKQGIPISLALIHISLGSRIGIPVCGINFPRHFLVSYGAEIQVIVDPFTGRILSKPDCATLLRQHLGKNAVLKEEYFSPATNKAVLMRLLDNLKQIFWQKEAWVESKACIDRQLLLLPNTAEFTVQLGAVYEMQGNLPLARHTYAQVLQASDDEHLRDQVSKRLLALEPKAKTLH
;
A
#
# COMPACT_ATOMS: atom_id res chain seq x y z
N MET A 1 0.75 20.47 1.06
CA MET A 1 1.30 19.21 0.53
C MET A 1 2.65 19.51 -0.10
N ASN A 2 3.62 18.62 0.03
CA ASN A 2 4.98 18.79 -0.48
C ASN A 2 5.03 18.43 -1.98
N GLU A 3 5.18 19.45 -2.84
CA GLU A 3 5.21 19.27 -4.31
C GLU A 3 6.47 18.52 -4.77
N ASP A 4 7.63 18.76 -4.16
CA ASP A 4 8.88 18.07 -4.52
C ASP A 4 8.77 16.54 -4.29
N ALA A 5 8.12 16.14 -3.17
CA ALA A 5 7.87 14.73 -2.89
C ALA A 5 6.93 14.11 -3.93
N ARG A 6 5.94 14.86 -4.42
CA ARG A 6 5.01 14.41 -5.45
C ARG A 6 5.69 14.26 -6.81
N GLU A 7 6.51 15.23 -7.21
CA GLU A 7 7.27 15.16 -8.47
C GLU A 7 8.24 13.98 -8.45
N ARG A 8 8.97 13.80 -7.36
CA ARG A 8 9.87 12.65 -7.21
C ARG A 8 9.12 11.31 -7.24
N PHE A 9 7.95 11.24 -6.61
CA PHE A 9 7.11 10.03 -6.70
C PHE A 9 6.63 9.77 -8.14
N ALA A 10 6.29 10.80 -8.91
CA ALA A 10 5.89 10.66 -10.31
C ALA A 10 7.02 10.10 -11.18
N GLU A 11 8.28 10.55 -10.95
CA GLU A 11 9.46 9.98 -11.61
C GLU A 11 9.57 8.48 -11.32
N ILE A 12 9.49 8.07 -10.03
CA ILE A 12 9.56 6.66 -9.62
C ILE A 12 8.41 5.85 -10.22
N ALA A 13 7.19 6.38 -10.23
CA ALA A 13 6.02 5.71 -10.79
C ALA A 13 6.14 5.42 -12.30
N SER A 14 6.96 6.21 -13.02
CA SER A 14 7.24 6.02 -14.44
C SER A 14 8.28 4.93 -14.75
N LEU A 15 9.02 4.46 -13.74
CA LEU A 15 10.03 3.43 -13.91
C LEU A 15 9.39 2.06 -14.23
N PRO A 16 10.16 1.14 -14.85
CA PRO A 16 9.83 -0.28 -14.86
C PRO A 16 9.59 -0.79 -13.45
N ASP A 17 8.69 -1.77 -13.27
CA ASP A 17 8.27 -2.23 -11.95
C ASP A 17 9.45 -2.67 -11.07
N ASP A 18 10.38 -3.43 -11.64
CA ASP A 18 11.54 -3.98 -10.92
C ASP A 18 12.55 -2.89 -10.50
N ASP A 19 12.53 -1.72 -11.12
CA ASP A 19 13.43 -0.60 -10.80
C ASP A 19 12.86 0.29 -9.68
N ILE A 20 11.62 0.06 -9.25
CA ILE A 20 10.97 0.82 -8.20
C ILE A 20 11.53 0.43 -6.82
N VAL A 21 12.18 1.36 -6.15
CA VAL A 21 12.61 1.20 -4.75
C VAL A 21 11.43 1.47 -3.83
N LEU A 22 10.78 0.40 -3.36
CA LEU A 22 9.54 0.46 -2.56
C LEU A 22 9.68 1.35 -1.32
N ALA A 23 10.80 1.29 -0.61
CA ALA A 23 11.03 2.09 0.59
C ALA A 23 11.05 3.60 0.28
N GLU A 24 11.74 4.02 -0.80
CA GLU A 24 11.77 5.41 -1.23
C GLU A 24 10.37 5.89 -1.63
N ALA A 25 9.66 5.12 -2.46
CA ALA A 25 8.30 5.45 -2.89
C ALA A 25 7.33 5.57 -1.70
N ALA A 26 7.39 4.65 -0.73
CA ALA A 26 6.55 4.70 0.48
C ALA A 26 6.88 5.89 1.38
N LEU A 27 8.15 6.27 1.49
CA LEU A 27 8.56 7.48 2.23
C LEU A 27 8.11 8.76 1.53
N LEU A 28 8.09 8.81 0.19
CA LEU A 28 7.57 9.94 -0.57
C LEU A 28 6.05 10.08 -0.41
N ILE A 29 5.30 8.97 -0.31
CA ILE A 29 3.88 8.99 0.05
C ILE A 29 3.68 9.66 1.42
N ALA A 30 4.54 9.36 2.40
CA ALA A 30 4.48 10.01 3.71
C ALA A 30 4.91 11.48 3.64
N ALA A 31 5.96 11.81 2.89
CA ALA A 31 6.53 13.14 2.80
C ALA A 31 5.58 14.18 2.18
N GLU A 32 4.69 13.78 1.27
CA GLU A 32 3.69 14.71 0.72
C GLU A 32 2.66 15.15 1.80
N MET A 33 2.38 14.26 2.76
CA MET A 33 1.41 14.50 3.84
C MET A 33 2.02 15.08 5.12
N GLN A 34 3.34 14.99 5.25
CA GLN A 34 4.06 15.40 6.46
C GLN A 34 5.11 16.47 6.11
N GLU A 35 4.91 17.66 6.65
CA GLU A 35 5.86 18.75 6.46
C GLU A 35 7.26 18.37 7.00
N ASN A 36 8.30 18.72 6.24
CA ASN A 36 9.70 18.54 6.61
C ASN A 36 10.17 17.10 6.84
N LEU A 37 9.48 16.08 6.31
CA LEU A 37 9.97 14.72 6.38
C LEU A 37 11.24 14.54 5.55
N ASN A 38 12.33 14.14 6.19
CA ASN A 38 13.63 13.91 5.56
C ASN A 38 13.71 12.48 5.04
N VAL A 39 13.34 12.25 3.77
CA VAL A 39 13.38 10.93 3.13
C VAL A 39 14.77 10.28 3.17
N PRO A 40 15.88 10.98 2.81
CA PRO A 40 17.23 10.41 2.93
C PRO A 40 17.58 9.93 4.34
N HIS A 41 17.13 10.63 5.39
CA HIS A 41 17.36 10.21 6.77
C HIS A 41 16.72 8.85 7.05
N TYR A 42 15.46 8.64 6.66
CA TYR A 42 14.76 7.36 6.88
C TYR A 42 15.31 6.22 6.03
N LEU A 43 15.77 6.50 4.81
CA LEU A 43 16.51 5.53 4.01
C LEU A 43 17.83 5.11 4.69
N SER A 44 18.52 6.06 5.32
CA SER A 44 19.72 5.77 6.12
C SER A 44 19.40 4.94 7.37
N MET A 45 18.25 5.18 8.02
CA MET A 45 17.80 4.36 9.16
C MET A 45 17.52 2.91 8.74
N LEU A 46 16.92 2.69 7.57
CA LEU A 46 16.74 1.35 7.00
C LEU A 46 18.09 0.69 6.65
N ALA A 47 19.05 1.47 6.13
CA ALA A 47 20.40 0.96 5.89
C ALA A 47 21.09 0.53 7.20
N ASN A 48 20.98 1.35 8.24
CA ASN A 48 21.52 1.02 9.57
C ASN A 48 20.84 -0.20 10.21
N LEU A 49 19.55 -0.45 9.89
CA LEU A 49 18.84 -1.65 10.32
C LEU A 49 19.50 -2.90 9.73
N TYR A 50 19.87 -2.85 8.45
CA TYR A 50 20.64 -3.90 7.79
C TYR A 50 21.99 -4.13 8.45
N ASP A 51 22.78 -3.05 8.69
CA ASP A 51 24.09 -3.15 9.29
C ASP A 51 24.04 -3.76 10.71
N ARG A 52 22.96 -3.51 11.46
CA ARG A 52 22.73 -4.16 12.76
C ARG A 52 22.43 -5.65 12.62
N PHE A 53 21.60 -6.01 11.64
CA PHE A 53 21.31 -7.42 11.37
C PHE A 53 22.57 -8.18 10.96
N GLU A 54 23.38 -7.62 10.04
CA GLU A 54 24.63 -8.22 9.57
C GLU A 54 25.59 -8.56 10.72
N ARG A 55 25.66 -7.72 11.76
CA ARG A 55 26.47 -7.98 12.94
C ARG A 55 25.96 -9.11 13.84
N THR A 56 24.70 -9.52 13.69
CA THR A 56 24.11 -10.64 14.45
C THR A 56 24.36 -11.99 13.78
N ILE A 57 24.78 -11.97 12.51
CA ILE A 57 25.08 -13.19 11.75
C ILE A 57 26.51 -13.58 12.03
N ASP A 58 26.70 -14.79 12.57
CA ASP A 58 28.02 -15.34 12.81
C ASP A 58 28.69 -15.66 11.45
N ASN A 59 29.83 -15.03 11.16
CA ASN A 59 30.57 -15.19 9.90
C ASN A 59 31.09 -16.63 9.66
N GLU A 60 30.87 -17.55 10.59
CA GLU A 60 31.29 -18.94 10.49
C GLU A 60 30.28 -19.88 9.81
N THR A 61 29.06 -19.39 9.50
CA THR A 61 28.06 -20.16 8.75
C THR A 61 27.94 -19.67 7.30
N PRO A 62 28.69 -20.29 6.34
CA PRO A 62 28.61 -19.88 4.93
C PRO A 62 27.30 -20.25 4.22
N MET A 63 26.35 -20.83 4.89
CA MET A 63 25.08 -21.28 4.34
C MET A 63 23.90 -20.60 5.03
N GLY A 64 23.60 -19.40 4.56
CA GLY A 64 22.22 -18.93 4.56
C GLY A 64 21.75 -18.33 5.88
N VAL A 65 21.66 -17.01 5.90
CA VAL A 65 20.73 -16.32 6.81
C VAL A 65 19.41 -17.07 6.78
N SER A 66 19.01 -17.70 7.89
CA SER A 66 17.75 -18.39 7.95
C SER A 66 16.61 -17.36 8.01
N VAL A 67 15.48 -17.68 7.41
CA VAL A 67 14.26 -16.85 7.54
C VAL A 67 13.94 -16.61 9.02
N ASN A 68 14.10 -17.62 9.87
CA ASN A 68 13.88 -17.49 11.30
C ASN A 68 14.78 -16.42 11.95
N SER A 69 16.09 -16.40 11.63
CA SER A 69 17.02 -15.40 12.19
C SER A 69 16.61 -13.97 11.80
N LEU A 70 16.11 -13.79 10.57
CA LEU A 70 15.62 -12.50 10.12
C LEU A 70 14.31 -12.11 10.81
N LEU A 71 13.39 -13.05 11.01
CA LEU A 71 12.13 -12.83 11.75
C LEU A 71 12.40 -12.50 13.22
N ASP A 72 13.29 -13.22 13.87
CA ASP A 72 13.70 -12.94 15.25
C ASP A 72 14.35 -11.56 15.38
N PHE A 73 15.17 -11.18 14.40
CA PHE A 73 15.74 -9.83 14.37
C PHE A 73 14.64 -8.76 14.21
N ILE A 74 13.76 -8.89 13.21
CA ILE A 74 12.72 -7.88 12.94
C ILE A 74 11.74 -7.77 14.10
N HIS A 75 11.22 -8.89 14.58
CA HIS A 75 10.08 -8.89 15.51
C HIS A 75 10.48 -8.93 16.98
N ILE A 76 11.60 -9.59 17.32
CA ILE A 76 12.04 -9.75 18.72
C ILE A 76 13.11 -8.70 19.04
N SER A 77 14.19 -8.62 18.26
CA SER A 77 15.32 -7.74 18.57
C SER A 77 14.99 -6.26 18.31
N GLU A 78 14.38 -5.94 17.15
CA GLU A 78 14.01 -4.57 16.76
C GLU A 78 12.60 -4.20 17.20
N GLY A 79 11.76 -5.17 17.53
CA GLY A 79 10.43 -4.99 18.11
C GLY A 79 9.36 -4.53 17.12
N PHE A 80 9.55 -4.73 15.81
CA PHE A 80 8.51 -4.43 14.83
C PHE A 80 7.30 -5.36 14.99
N GLY A 81 6.10 -4.80 14.95
CA GLY A 81 4.87 -5.60 15.05
C GLY A 81 3.62 -4.81 14.74
N GLY A 82 2.49 -5.52 14.71
CA GLY A 82 1.21 -4.94 14.38
C GLY A 82 0.63 -4.03 15.45
N ASN A 83 0.12 -2.85 15.07
CA ASN A 83 -0.65 -2.01 15.96
C ASN A 83 -2.07 -2.55 16.11
N VAL A 84 -2.29 -3.34 17.15
CA VAL A 84 -3.61 -3.93 17.46
C VAL A 84 -4.55 -2.92 18.11
N LYS A 85 -4.00 -1.93 18.82
CA LYS A 85 -4.80 -0.98 19.63
C LYS A 85 -5.50 0.06 18.76
N ASP A 86 -4.83 0.53 17.71
CA ASP A 86 -5.34 1.56 16.81
C ASP A 86 -4.99 1.22 15.35
N TYR A 87 -5.58 0.11 14.87
CA TYR A 87 -5.29 -0.42 13.53
C TYR A 87 -5.58 0.60 12.41
N TYR A 88 -6.63 1.41 12.54
CA TYR A 88 -7.08 2.38 11.54
C TYR A 88 -6.46 3.77 11.69
N ASP A 89 -5.41 3.93 12.48
CA ASP A 89 -4.61 5.15 12.45
C ASP A 89 -3.80 5.20 11.14
N PRO A 90 -3.93 6.27 10.30
CA PRO A 90 -3.13 6.41 9.08
C PRO A 90 -1.63 6.42 9.34
N GLN A 91 -1.17 6.78 10.55
CA GLN A 91 0.24 6.73 10.93
C GLN A 91 0.85 5.33 10.81
N ASN A 92 0.05 4.28 10.97
CA ASN A 92 0.49 2.89 10.80
C ASN A 92 0.84 2.53 9.35
N SER A 93 0.39 3.33 8.37
CA SER A 93 0.69 3.16 6.95
C SER A 93 1.93 3.93 6.49
N TYR A 94 2.37 4.94 7.24
CA TYR A 94 3.53 5.74 6.88
C TYR A 94 4.83 5.08 7.32
N LEU A 95 5.69 4.74 6.37
CA LEU A 95 6.92 3.97 6.63
C LEU A 95 7.85 4.66 7.64
N ASN A 96 7.98 5.99 7.59
CA ASN A 96 8.75 6.75 8.59
C ASN A 96 8.20 6.53 10.01
N ARG A 97 6.88 6.56 10.19
CA ARG A 97 6.25 6.31 11.50
C ARG A 97 6.44 4.88 11.98
N VAL A 98 6.36 3.92 11.05
CA VAL A 98 6.63 2.51 11.36
C VAL A 98 8.08 2.32 11.81
N ILE A 99 9.04 2.99 11.18
CA ILE A 99 10.45 2.96 11.59
C ILE A 99 10.62 3.55 13.00
N ASP A 100 9.96 4.68 13.29
CA ASP A 100 10.06 5.36 14.59
C ASP A 100 9.39 4.58 15.73
N THR A 101 8.15 4.12 15.49
CA THR A 101 7.30 3.51 16.53
C THR A 101 7.42 2.01 16.62
N LYS A 102 8.02 1.36 15.62
CA LYS A 102 8.08 -0.10 15.45
C LYS A 102 6.71 -0.75 15.28
N GLN A 103 5.68 0.04 15.07
CA GLN A 103 4.30 -0.43 14.90
C GLN A 103 3.74 -0.06 13.55
N GLY A 104 2.98 -0.97 12.93
CA GLY A 104 2.38 -0.76 11.63
C GLY A 104 1.21 -1.68 11.33
N ILE A 105 0.75 -1.63 10.10
CA ILE A 105 -0.21 -2.57 9.50
C ILE A 105 0.53 -3.59 8.63
N PRO A 106 -0.10 -4.70 8.19
CA PRO A 106 0.60 -5.74 7.44
C PRO A 106 1.42 -5.22 6.26
N ILE A 107 0.88 -4.31 5.45
CA ILE A 107 1.57 -3.78 4.27
C ILE A 107 2.79 -2.91 4.60
N SER A 108 2.70 -2.05 5.60
CA SER A 108 3.81 -1.17 5.98
C SER A 108 4.93 -1.94 6.69
N LEU A 109 4.58 -2.98 7.47
CA LEU A 109 5.55 -3.90 8.04
C LEU A 109 6.21 -4.77 6.96
N ALA A 110 5.46 -5.20 5.93
CA ALA A 110 6.01 -5.92 4.79
C ALA A 110 7.12 -5.12 4.08
N LEU A 111 7.04 -3.79 4.03
CA LEU A 111 8.09 -2.94 3.47
C LEU A 111 9.42 -3.07 4.26
N ILE A 112 9.37 -3.28 5.57
CA ILE A 112 10.57 -3.55 6.39
C ILE A 112 11.19 -4.89 5.98
N HIS A 113 10.37 -5.95 5.86
CA HIS A 113 10.83 -7.27 5.43
C HIS A 113 11.46 -7.24 4.03
N ILE A 114 10.79 -6.59 3.06
CA ILE A 114 11.27 -6.48 1.69
C ILE A 114 12.58 -5.67 1.63
N SER A 115 12.65 -4.56 2.35
CA SER A 115 13.84 -3.69 2.37
C SER A 115 15.07 -4.41 2.96
N LEU A 116 14.88 -5.21 4.00
CA LEU A 116 15.98 -6.02 4.57
C LEU A 116 16.35 -7.17 3.65
N GLY A 117 15.36 -7.93 3.15
CA GLY A 117 15.57 -9.07 2.26
C GLY A 117 16.39 -8.72 1.02
N SER A 118 16.07 -7.60 0.38
CA SER A 118 16.77 -7.15 -0.82
C SER A 118 18.26 -6.86 -0.58
N ARG A 119 18.64 -6.41 0.62
CA ARG A 119 20.02 -6.12 0.97
C ARG A 119 20.83 -7.35 1.34
N ILE A 120 20.21 -8.37 1.95
CA ILE A 120 20.88 -9.62 2.33
C ILE A 120 20.84 -10.66 1.21
N GLY A 121 20.29 -10.32 0.04
CA GLY A 121 20.21 -11.23 -1.12
C GLY A 121 19.19 -12.38 -0.93
N ILE A 122 18.30 -12.29 0.05
CA ILE A 122 17.16 -13.22 0.16
C ILE A 122 15.99 -12.61 -0.63
N PRO A 123 15.45 -13.32 -1.64
CA PRO A 123 14.25 -12.89 -2.32
C PRO A 123 13.08 -12.77 -1.33
N VAL A 124 12.58 -11.56 -1.13
CA VAL A 124 11.39 -11.28 -0.32
C VAL A 124 10.39 -10.54 -1.17
N CYS A 125 9.19 -11.12 -1.33
CA CYS A 125 8.12 -10.54 -2.13
C CYS A 125 6.89 -10.29 -1.27
N GLY A 126 6.18 -9.20 -1.56
CA GLY A 126 4.85 -8.97 -1.02
C GLY A 126 3.82 -9.91 -1.66
N ILE A 127 2.79 -10.27 -0.91
CA ILE A 127 1.65 -11.06 -1.39
C ILE A 127 0.37 -10.30 -1.09
N ASN A 128 -0.38 -9.93 -2.14
CA ASN A 128 -1.70 -9.32 -2.02
C ASN A 128 -2.75 -10.35 -1.60
N PHE A 129 -2.61 -10.89 -0.38
CA PHE A 129 -3.56 -11.85 0.15
C PHE A 129 -4.93 -11.19 0.38
N PRO A 130 -6.06 -11.87 0.10
CA PRO A 130 -7.38 -11.27 0.24
C PRO A 130 -7.63 -10.71 1.65
N ARG A 131 -7.92 -9.41 1.73
CA ARG A 131 -8.15 -8.66 2.97
C ARG A 131 -6.98 -8.64 3.96
N HIS A 132 -5.82 -9.16 3.57
CA HIS A 132 -4.59 -9.13 4.35
C HIS A 132 -3.39 -8.88 3.44
N PHE A 133 -2.21 -8.69 4.00
CA PHE A 133 -0.97 -8.60 3.23
C PHE A 133 0.06 -9.52 3.89
N LEU A 134 0.65 -10.39 3.10
CA LEU A 134 1.65 -11.35 3.56
C LEU A 134 2.99 -11.07 2.85
N VAL A 135 4.04 -11.71 3.30
CA VAL A 135 5.34 -11.74 2.60
C VAL A 135 5.76 -13.19 2.37
N SER A 136 6.44 -13.43 1.25
CA SER A 136 7.10 -14.70 0.98
C SER A 136 8.61 -14.52 0.93
N TYR A 137 9.32 -15.48 1.49
CA TYR A 137 10.77 -15.58 1.47
C TYR A 137 11.19 -16.78 0.63
N GLY A 138 12.26 -16.59 -0.18
CA GLY A 138 12.79 -17.61 -1.05
C GLY A 138 12.19 -17.62 -2.46
N ALA A 139 12.98 -18.08 -3.42
CA ALA A 139 12.60 -18.18 -4.83
C ALA A 139 11.89 -19.50 -5.16
N GLU A 140 12.48 -20.64 -4.76
CA GLU A 140 11.98 -21.98 -5.08
C GLU A 140 11.05 -22.53 -3.99
N ILE A 141 11.47 -22.39 -2.73
CA ILE A 141 10.66 -22.82 -1.56
C ILE A 141 10.20 -21.56 -0.86
N GLN A 142 8.93 -21.26 -1.00
CA GLN A 142 8.33 -20.07 -0.39
C GLN A 142 7.96 -20.33 1.08
N VAL A 143 8.56 -19.55 1.96
CA VAL A 143 8.15 -19.45 3.37
C VAL A 143 7.22 -18.26 3.51
N ILE A 144 5.94 -18.53 3.77
CA ILE A 144 4.92 -17.48 3.92
C ILE A 144 4.93 -16.95 5.34
N VAL A 145 4.97 -15.64 5.49
CA VAL A 145 5.02 -14.95 6.78
C VAL A 145 3.93 -13.89 6.86
N ASP A 146 3.27 -13.81 7.99
CA ASP A 146 2.42 -12.68 8.35
C ASP A 146 3.29 -11.58 8.99
N PRO A 147 3.54 -10.45 8.31
CA PRO A 147 4.41 -9.40 8.84
C PRO A 147 3.79 -8.66 10.03
N PHE A 148 2.47 -8.80 10.25
CA PHE A 148 1.78 -8.20 11.39
C PHE A 148 2.09 -8.91 12.71
N THR A 149 2.24 -10.23 12.65
CA THR A 149 2.49 -11.08 13.82
C THR A 149 3.89 -11.67 13.88
N GLY A 150 4.65 -11.59 12.79
CA GLY A 150 5.96 -12.23 12.65
C GLY A 150 5.90 -13.76 12.49
N ARG A 151 4.72 -14.35 12.31
CA ARG A 151 4.53 -15.80 12.28
C ARG A 151 4.71 -16.37 10.88
N ILE A 152 5.42 -17.49 10.78
CA ILE A 152 5.40 -18.34 9.59
C ILE A 152 4.02 -19.01 9.53
N LEU A 153 3.40 -18.96 8.35
CA LEU A 153 2.08 -19.53 8.11
C LEU A 153 2.17 -20.76 7.20
N SER A 154 1.50 -21.83 7.60
CA SER A 154 1.22 -22.98 6.74
C SER A 154 0.01 -22.70 5.83
N LYS A 155 -0.19 -23.49 4.77
CA LYS A 155 -1.41 -23.39 3.95
C LYS A 155 -2.72 -23.50 4.76
N PRO A 156 -2.84 -24.42 5.75
CA PRO A 156 -3.99 -24.42 6.68
C PRO A 156 -4.18 -23.11 7.47
N ASP A 157 -3.08 -22.49 7.92
CA ASP A 157 -3.15 -21.19 8.61
C ASP A 157 -3.67 -20.10 7.67
N CYS A 158 -3.16 -20.05 6.43
CA CYS A 158 -3.64 -19.11 5.41
C CYS A 158 -5.13 -19.35 5.07
N ALA A 159 -5.58 -20.60 5.00
CA ALA A 159 -6.99 -20.92 4.80
C ALA A 159 -7.86 -20.44 5.97
N THR A 160 -7.35 -20.54 7.19
CA THR A 160 -8.04 -20.05 8.39
C THR A 160 -8.12 -18.52 8.36
N LEU A 161 -7.02 -17.84 8.06
CA LEU A 161 -6.96 -16.39 7.90
C LEU A 161 -7.95 -15.90 6.82
N LEU A 162 -7.99 -16.57 5.67
CA LEU A 162 -8.91 -16.25 4.60
C LEU A 162 -10.38 -16.33 5.04
N ARG A 163 -10.74 -17.42 5.77
CA ARG A 163 -12.10 -17.61 6.27
C ARG A 163 -12.51 -16.60 7.35
N GLN A 164 -11.56 -16.13 8.15
CA GLN A 164 -11.81 -15.06 9.11
C GLN A 164 -12.23 -13.75 8.43
N HIS A 165 -11.66 -13.47 7.26
CA HIS A 165 -11.90 -12.21 6.54
C HIS A 165 -13.04 -12.28 5.51
N LEU A 166 -13.24 -13.42 4.85
CA LEU A 166 -14.19 -13.59 3.75
C LEU A 166 -15.36 -14.51 4.08
N GLY A 167 -15.37 -15.10 5.29
CA GLY A 167 -16.42 -16.01 5.73
C GLY A 167 -16.07 -17.49 5.54
N LYS A 168 -16.82 -18.37 6.22
CA LYS A 168 -16.52 -19.80 6.37
C LYS A 168 -16.42 -20.57 5.05
N ASN A 169 -17.08 -20.10 3.98
CA ASN A 169 -17.11 -20.75 2.68
C ASN A 169 -15.96 -20.32 1.76
N ALA A 170 -15.07 -19.43 2.20
CA ALA A 170 -13.94 -19.00 1.39
C ALA A 170 -12.97 -20.15 1.14
N VAL A 171 -12.62 -20.33 -0.13
CA VAL A 171 -11.71 -21.39 -0.61
C VAL A 171 -10.36 -20.77 -0.92
N LEU A 172 -9.30 -21.34 -0.34
CA LEU A 172 -7.93 -20.93 -0.60
C LEU A 172 -7.54 -21.36 -2.02
N LYS A 173 -7.00 -20.41 -2.79
CA LYS A 173 -6.53 -20.64 -4.16
C LYS A 173 -5.02 -20.39 -4.24
N GLU A 174 -4.32 -21.12 -5.11
CA GLU A 174 -2.89 -20.93 -5.33
C GLU A 174 -2.56 -19.53 -5.85
N GLU A 175 -3.42 -18.93 -6.66
CA GLU A 175 -3.25 -17.56 -7.19
C GLU A 175 -3.09 -16.49 -6.09
N TYR A 176 -3.61 -16.74 -4.88
CA TYR A 176 -3.48 -15.82 -3.75
C TYR A 176 -2.06 -15.72 -3.18
N PHE A 177 -1.16 -16.61 -3.60
CA PHE A 177 0.25 -16.61 -3.19
C PHE A 177 1.18 -16.04 -4.26
N SER A 178 0.64 -15.52 -5.35
CA SER A 178 1.44 -14.90 -6.40
C SER A 178 2.16 -13.66 -5.86
N PRO A 179 3.46 -13.50 -6.17
CA PRO A 179 4.20 -12.30 -5.81
C PRO A 179 3.52 -11.05 -6.36
N ALA A 180 3.37 -10.05 -5.51
CA ALA A 180 2.87 -8.75 -5.92
C ALA A 180 4.00 -7.96 -6.61
N THR A 181 3.68 -7.28 -7.70
CA THR A 181 4.58 -6.30 -8.32
C THR A 181 4.81 -5.10 -7.37
N ASN A 182 5.89 -4.36 -7.56
CA ASN A 182 6.19 -3.17 -6.75
C ASN A 182 5.07 -2.12 -6.85
N LYS A 183 4.52 -1.92 -8.05
CA LYS A 183 3.34 -1.05 -8.23
C LYS A 183 2.12 -1.58 -7.47
N ALA A 184 1.89 -2.90 -7.46
CA ALA A 184 0.77 -3.49 -6.74
C ALA A 184 0.93 -3.34 -5.20
N VAL A 185 2.15 -3.39 -4.67
CA VAL A 185 2.44 -3.10 -3.25
C VAL A 185 2.10 -1.65 -2.92
N LEU A 186 2.57 -0.69 -3.74
CA LEU A 186 2.27 0.74 -3.55
C LEU A 186 0.77 1.04 -3.69
N MET A 187 0.10 0.40 -4.66
CA MET A 187 -1.35 0.51 -4.82
C MET A 187 -2.09 0.06 -3.57
N ARG A 188 -1.69 -1.08 -2.97
CA ARG A 188 -2.29 -1.59 -1.73
C ARG A 188 -2.08 -0.65 -0.54
N LEU A 189 -0.88 -0.04 -0.43
CA LEU A 189 -0.59 0.95 0.60
C LEU A 189 -1.50 2.18 0.45
N LEU A 190 -1.64 2.68 -0.78
CA LEU A 190 -2.51 3.83 -1.09
C LEU A 190 -4.00 3.51 -0.88
N ASP A 191 -4.44 2.28 -1.19
CA ASP A 191 -5.82 1.85 -0.92
C ASP A 191 -6.14 1.83 0.57
N ASN A 192 -5.22 1.36 1.41
CA ASN A 192 -5.41 1.37 2.86
C ASN A 192 -5.52 2.81 3.39
N LEU A 193 -4.61 3.71 2.98
CA LEU A 193 -4.67 5.12 3.35
C LEU A 193 -5.96 5.78 2.86
N LYS A 194 -6.30 5.59 1.57
CA LYS A 194 -7.51 6.13 0.97
C LYS A 194 -8.78 5.70 1.71
N GLN A 195 -8.87 4.42 2.08
CA GLN A 195 -10.01 3.90 2.84
C GLN A 195 -10.14 4.58 4.21
N ILE A 196 -9.03 4.77 4.91
CA ILE A 196 -9.02 5.47 6.21
C ILE A 196 -9.44 6.92 6.05
N PHE A 197 -8.86 7.63 5.09
CA PHE A 197 -9.19 9.04 4.83
C PHE A 197 -10.63 9.21 4.37
N TRP A 198 -11.15 8.29 3.55
CA TRP A 198 -12.54 8.31 3.13
C TRP A 198 -13.50 8.18 4.30
N GLN A 199 -13.23 7.25 5.24
CA GLN A 199 -14.04 7.08 6.45
C GLN A 199 -13.97 8.28 7.40
N LYS A 200 -12.85 9.02 7.37
CA LYS A 200 -12.65 10.24 8.17
C LYS A 200 -13.10 11.52 7.45
N GLU A 201 -13.69 11.39 6.24
CA GLU A 201 -14.08 12.52 5.38
C GLU A 201 -12.91 13.48 5.07
N ALA A 202 -11.68 12.96 5.12
CA ALA A 202 -10.44 13.68 4.80
C ALA A 202 -10.24 13.67 3.27
N TRP A 203 -11.01 14.52 2.58
CA TRP A 203 -11.11 14.51 1.11
C TRP A 203 -9.85 14.96 0.39
N VAL A 204 -9.06 15.85 1.00
CA VAL A 204 -7.79 16.31 0.45
C VAL A 204 -6.77 15.16 0.42
N GLU A 205 -6.67 14.42 1.51
CA GLU A 205 -5.79 13.27 1.66
C GLU A 205 -6.28 12.08 0.80
N SER A 206 -7.60 11.88 0.71
CA SER A 206 -8.20 10.87 -0.18
C SER A 206 -7.86 11.16 -1.63
N LYS A 207 -7.98 12.43 -2.06
CA LYS A 207 -7.59 12.88 -3.40
C LYS A 207 -6.11 12.60 -3.67
N ALA A 208 -5.23 12.95 -2.75
CA ALA A 208 -3.81 12.74 -2.92
C ALA A 208 -3.45 11.25 -3.08
N CYS A 209 -4.14 10.34 -2.41
CA CYS A 209 -3.99 8.90 -2.64
C CYS A 209 -4.41 8.52 -4.07
N ILE A 210 -5.56 9.02 -4.55
CA ILE A 210 -6.07 8.74 -5.90
C ILE A 210 -5.12 9.31 -6.96
N ASP A 211 -4.62 10.53 -6.78
CA ASP A 211 -3.67 11.15 -7.70
C ASP A 211 -2.42 10.29 -7.87
N ARG A 212 -1.89 9.71 -6.79
CA ARG A 212 -0.73 8.79 -6.85
C ARG A 212 -1.07 7.46 -7.50
N GLN A 213 -2.28 6.94 -7.26
CA GLN A 213 -2.75 5.74 -7.94
C GLN A 213 -2.82 5.95 -9.46
N LEU A 214 -3.24 7.13 -9.91
CA LEU A 214 -3.23 7.52 -11.32
C LEU A 214 -1.80 7.69 -11.88
N LEU A 215 -0.81 8.07 -11.05
CA LEU A 215 0.59 8.08 -11.48
C LEU A 215 1.15 6.65 -11.67
N LEU A 216 0.79 5.72 -10.79
CA LEU A 216 1.21 4.31 -10.88
C LEU A 216 0.52 3.56 -12.03
N LEU A 217 -0.78 3.80 -12.24
CA LEU A 217 -1.61 3.19 -13.27
C LEU A 217 -2.41 4.28 -14.00
N PRO A 218 -1.80 4.96 -14.98
CA PRO A 218 -2.47 5.98 -15.77
C PRO A 218 -3.69 5.42 -16.52
N ASN A 219 -4.67 6.27 -16.75
CA ASN A 219 -5.88 5.93 -17.52
C ASN A 219 -6.80 4.87 -16.87
N THR A 220 -6.65 4.58 -15.58
CA THR A 220 -7.57 3.72 -14.85
C THR A 220 -8.88 4.47 -14.59
N ALA A 221 -9.94 4.10 -15.30
CA ALA A 221 -11.21 4.80 -15.27
C ALA A 221 -11.85 4.79 -13.85
N GLU A 222 -11.67 3.71 -13.09
CA GLU A 222 -12.17 3.57 -11.72
C GLU A 222 -11.57 4.63 -10.79
N PHE A 223 -10.29 4.97 -10.93
CA PHE A 223 -9.67 6.04 -10.13
C PHE A 223 -10.19 7.41 -10.54
N THR A 224 -10.46 7.61 -11.83
CA THR A 224 -11.09 8.85 -12.30
C THR A 224 -12.50 8.99 -11.74
N VAL A 225 -13.27 7.90 -11.65
CA VAL A 225 -14.59 7.91 -10.97
C VAL A 225 -14.45 8.26 -9.49
N GLN A 226 -13.49 7.66 -8.79
CA GLN A 226 -13.24 7.98 -7.38
C GLN A 226 -12.82 9.45 -7.18
N LEU A 227 -12.02 10.00 -8.10
CA LEU A 227 -11.65 11.42 -8.09
C LEU A 227 -12.88 12.32 -8.26
N GLY A 228 -13.77 11.98 -9.19
CA GLY A 228 -15.05 12.67 -9.36
C GLY A 228 -15.90 12.63 -8.08
N ALA A 229 -15.94 11.48 -7.41
CA ALA A 229 -16.65 11.34 -6.14
C ALA A 229 -16.03 12.19 -5.02
N VAL A 230 -14.71 12.30 -4.95
CA VAL A 230 -14.04 13.20 -3.99
C VAL A 230 -14.45 14.66 -4.26
N TYR A 231 -14.44 15.11 -5.50
CA TYR A 231 -14.88 16.47 -5.83
C TYR A 231 -16.36 16.72 -5.48
N GLU A 232 -17.19 15.70 -5.67
CA GLU A 232 -18.60 15.74 -5.26
C GLU A 232 -18.74 15.95 -3.75
N MET A 233 -17.99 15.16 -2.95
CA MET A 233 -17.99 15.25 -1.49
C MET A 233 -17.40 16.57 -0.97
N GLN A 234 -16.47 17.18 -1.71
CA GLN A 234 -15.97 18.53 -1.44
C GLN A 234 -16.94 19.66 -1.85
N GLY A 235 -18.08 19.33 -2.46
CA GLY A 235 -19.02 20.30 -3.00
C GLY A 235 -18.56 20.98 -4.29
N ASN A 236 -17.46 20.54 -4.90
CA ASN A 236 -16.97 21.08 -6.16
C ASN A 236 -17.67 20.40 -7.35
N LEU A 237 -18.95 20.69 -7.48
CA LEU A 237 -19.81 20.06 -8.49
C LEU A 237 -19.35 20.31 -9.95
N PRO A 238 -18.78 21.48 -10.32
CA PRO A 238 -18.25 21.68 -11.67
C PRO A 238 -17.11 20.71 -11.99
N LEU A 239 -16.14 20.54 -11.08
CA LEU A 239 -15.03 19.59 -11.26
C LEU A 239 -15.51 18.14 -11.22
N ALA A 240 -16.44 17.78 -10.33
CA ALA A 240 -17.03 16.46 -10.29
C ALA A 240 -17.66 16.09 -11.64
N ARG A 241 -18.49 16.98 -12.20
CA ARG A 241 -19.11 16.76 -13.53
C ARG A 241 -18.10 16.62 -14.64
N HIS A 242 -17.09 17.50 -14.67
CA HIS A 242 -16.01 17.43 -15.67
C HIS A 242 -15.29 16.09 -15.59
N THR A 243 -14.88 15.67 -14.38
CA THR A 243 -14.17 14.41 -14.16
C THR A 243 -15.00 13.19 -14.54
N TYR A 244 -16.30 13.17 -14.20
CA TYR A 244 -17.19 12.09 -14.62
C TYR A 244 -17.41 12.07 -16.14
N ALA A 245 -17.50 13.23 -16.80
CA ALA A 245 -17.63 13.30 -18.25
C ALA A 245 -16.39 12.73 -18.97
N GLN A 246 -15.18 12.91 -18.42
CA GLN A 246 -13.96 12.30 -18.94
C GLN A 246 -14.05 10.77 -18.93
N VAL A 247 -14.63 10.15 -17.90
CA VAL A 247 -14.82 8.69 -17.84
C VAL A 247 -15.73 8.21 -18.97
N LEU A 248 -16.81 8.93 -19.27
CA LEU A 248 -17.72 8.58 -20.37
C LEU A 248 -17.06 8.66 -21.76
N GLN A 249 -16.04 9.51 -21.90
CA GLN A 249 -15.29 9.65 -23.13
C GLN A 249 -14.18 8.59 -23.29
N ALA A 250 -13.60 8.15 -22.17
CA ALA A 250 -12.38 7.32 -22.17
C ALA A 250 -12.64 5.82 -21.90
N SER A 251 -13.78 5.46 -21.31
CA SER A 251 -14.07 4.07 -20.93
C SER A 251 -15.18 3.46 -21.79
N ASP A 252 -14.94 2.23 -22.26
CA ASP A 252 -15.94 1.41 -22.96
C ASP A 252 -16.70 0.47 -21.99
N ASP A 253 -16.36 0.45 -20.68
CA ASP A 253 -17.03 -0.37 -19.67
C ASP A 253 -18.48 0.14 -19.45
N GLU A 254 -19.46 -0.62 -19.93
CA GLU A 254 -20.87 -0.26 -19.84
C GLU A 254 -21.37 -0.07 -18.41
N HIS A 255 -20.88 -0.89 -17.46
CA HIS A 255 -21.27 -0.79 -16.06
C HIS A 255 -20.76 0.51 -15.43
N LEU A 256 -19.51 0.84 -15.69
CA LEU A 256 -18.90 2.08 -15.21
C LEU A 256 -19.58 3.31 -15.83
N ARG A 257 -19.87 3.25 -17.14
CA ARG A 257 -20.59 4.31 -17.86
C ARG A 257 -22.00 4.54 -17.29
N ASP A 258 -22.74 3.48 -17.01
CA ASP A 258 -24.07 3.57 -16.39
C ASP A 258 -24.01 4.21 -14.99
N GLN A 259 -23.04 3.76 -14.17
CA GLN A 259 -22.80 4.33 -12.84
C GLN A 259 -22.50 5.83 -12.91
N VAL A 260 -21.59 6.24 -13.79
CA VAL A 260 -21.19 7.65 -13.96
C VAL A 260 -22.32 8.49 -14.54
N SER A 261 -23.10 7.96 -15.51
CA SER A 261 -24.25 8.66 -16.07
C SER A 261 -25.31 8.97 -15.02
N LYS A 262 -25.60 8.02 -14.14
CA LYS A 262 -26.50 8.24 -13.00
C LYS A 262 -26.01 9.33 -12.05
N ARG A 263 -24.70 9.37 -11.78
CA ARG A 263 -24.08 10.42 -10.97
C ARG A 263 -24.21 11.80 -11.63
N LEU A 264 -23.91 11.89 -12.93
CA LEU A 264 -24.02 13.15 -13.69
C LEU A 264 -25.44 13.70 -13.68
N LEU A 265 -26.44 12.84 -13.91
CA LEU A 265 -27.85 13.23 -13.84
C LEU A 265 -28.26 13.75 -12.46
N ALA A 266 -27.74 13.12 -11.39
CA ALA A 266 -28.00 13.57 -10.02
C ALA A 266 -27.38 14.93 -9.69
N LEU A 267 -26.29 15.28 -10.38
CA LEU A 267 -25.56 16.55 -10.22
C LEU A 267 -26.10 17.68 -11.15
N GLU A 268 -27.06 17.40 -12.02
CA GLU A 268 -27.72 18.45 -12.80
C GLU A 268 -28.48 19.42 -11.89
N PRO A 269 -28.33 20.73 -12.13
CA PRO A 269 -29.14 21.69 -11.38
C PRO A 269 -30.60 21.40 -11.65
N LYS A 270 -31.38 21.09 -10.61
CA LYS A 270 -32.82 20.99 -10.73
C LYS A 270 -33.31 22.30 -11.33
N ALA A 271 -33.89 22.24 -12.52
CA ALA A 271 -34.49 23.41 -13.16
C ALA A 271 -35.40 24.10 -12.13
N LYS A 272 -35.11 25.37 -11.79
CA LYS A 272 -35.99 26.17 -10.98
C LYS A 272 -37.31 26.24 -11.76
N THR A 273 -38.31 25.53 -11.29
CA THR A 273 -39.68 25.71 -11.77
C THR A 273 -40.05 27.16 -11.43
N LEU A 274 -39.99 28.05 -12.43
CA LEU A 274 -40.55 29.40 -12.36
C LEU A 274 -42.05 29.23 -12.21
N HIS A 275 -42.56 29.47 -11.02
CA HIS A 275 -43.97 29.70 -10.76
C HIS A 275 -44.27 31.17 -10.90
#